data_498d4f3bdc5807867c06d34704907fd4
#
_entry.id   498d4f3bdc5807867c06d34704907fd4
#
_cell.length_a   1.000
_cell.length_b   1.000
_cell.length_c   1.000
_cell.angle_alpha   90.00
_cell.angle_beta   90.00
_cell.angle_gamma   90.00
#
_symmetry.space_group_name_H-M   'P 1'
#
loop_
_entity.id
_entity.type
_entity.pdbx_description
1 polymer ?
#
loop_
_entity_poly.entity_id
_entity_poly.type
_entity_poly.pdbx_seq_one_letter_code
_entity_poly.pdbx_strand_id
1 'polypeptide(L)'
;MISHFSGTVSAAGPTWVVLDNHGVGIKVLCPPATAASARINQDMSLHTSLVVREESLTLYGFVEADDRDAFELVQTASGVGPKLAAAIMSVLDAAQLATAITEEDDATLCRVPGIGRKGAAKMILELKDKVAALAPRGASASGATHVAAPWREQVAEGLVGLGWSA
;
A
#
# COMPACT_ATOMS: atom_id res chain seq x y z
N MET A 1 -11.03 1.45 -9.01
CA MET A 1 -9.81 0.69 -9.12
C MET A 1 -9.85 -0.47 -8.15
N ILE A 2 -8.95 -1.49 -8.21
CA ILE A 2 -8.98 -2.63 -7.28
C ILE A 2 -8.21 -2.23 -6.02
N SER A 3 -8.90 -1.88 -4.94
CA SER A 3 -8.31 -1.39 -3.68
C SER A 3 -8.14 -2.47 -2.61
N HIS A 4 -8.86 -3.58 -2.74
CA HIS A 4 -8.64 -4.80 -1.98
C HIS A 4 -9.07 -5.99 -2.82
N PHE A 5 -8.51 -7.16 -2.53
CA PHE A 5 -8.90 -8.40 -3.16
C PHE A 5 -8.88 -9.53 -2.13
N SER A 6 -9.97 -10.30 -2.08
CA SER A 6 -10.14 -11.42 -1.16
C SER A 6 -10.47 -12.69 -1.94
N GLY A 7 -9.95 -13.81 -1.49
CA GLY A 7 -10.21 -15.10 -2.08
C GLY A 7 -9.47 -16.20 -1.35
N THR A 8 -9.69 -17.44 -1.78
CA THR A 8 -9.00 -18.60 -1.24
C THR A 8 -7.62 -18.73 -1.90
N VAL A 9 -6.56 -18.92 -1.12
CA VAL A 9 -5.19 -19.10 -1.65
C VAL A 9 -5.12 -20.42 -2.42
N SER A 10 -4.97 -20.33 -3.74
CA SER A 10 -4.81 -21.49 -4.62
C SER A 10 -3.34 -21.83 -4.92
N ALA A 11 -2.45 -20.84 -4.88
CA ALA A 11 -1.02 -21.01 -5.05
C ALA A 11 -0.26 -19.87 -4.37
N ALA A 12 0.98 -20.12 -3.96
CA ALA A 12 1.88 -19.11 -3.40
C ALA A 12 3.32 -19.37 -3.83
N GLY A 13 4.10 -18.29 -3.93
CA GLY A 13 5.52 -18.32 -4.20
C GLY A 13 6.26 -17.35 -3.28
N PRO A 14 7.56 -17.09 -3.50
CA PRO A 14 8.35 -16.25 -2.60
C PRO A 14 7.87 -14.80 -2.45
N THR A 15 7.25 -14.25 -3.51
CA THR A 15 6.84 -12.84 -3.60
C THR A 15 5.49 -12.66 -4.28
N TRP A 16 4.66 -13.69 -4.27
CA TRP A 16 3.34 -13.64 -4.89
C TRP A 16 2.42 -14.70 -4.30
N VAL A 17 1.13 -14.44 -4.40
CA VAL A 17 0.06 -15.39 -4.12
C VAL A 17 -0.93 -15.39 -5.28
N VAL A 18 -1.67 -16.50 -5.44
CA VAL A 18 -2.85 -16.55 -6.31
C VAL A 18 -4.07 -16.72 -5.42
N LEU A 19 -4.98 -15.77 -5.51
CA LEU A 19 -6.25 -15.80 -4.81
C LEU A 19 -7.35 -16.19 -5.79
N ASP A 20 -8.02 -17.29 -5.50
CA ASP A 20 -9.20 -17.74 -6.24
C ASP A 20 -10.44 -17.05 -5.67
N ASN A 21 -11.14 -16.33 -6.51
CA ASN A 21 -12.44 -15.75 -6.19
C ASN A 21 -13.48 -16.32 -7.18
N HIS A 22 -14.24 -17.30 -6.72
CA HIS A 22 -15.32 -17.95 -7.49
C HIS A 22 -14.84 -18.49 -8.85
N GLY A 23 -13.68 -19.14 -8.89
CA GLY A 23 -13.10 -19.73 -10.09
C GLY A 23 -12.24 -18.78 -10.94
N VAL A 24 -12.05 -17.53 -10.47
CA VAL A 24 -11.12 -16.57 -11.09
C VAL A 24 -9.87 -16.45 -10.23
N GLY A 25 -8.75 -17.03 -10.68
CA GLY A 25 -7.46 -16.93 -9.98
C GLY A 25 -6.73 -15.64 -10.35
N ILE A 26 -6.56 -14.74 -9.38
CA ILE A 26 -5.82 -13.50 -9.55
C ILE A 26 -4.44 -13.64 -8.89
N LYS A 27 -3.37 -13.44 -9.69
CA LYS A 27 -2.01 -13.38 -9.16
C LYS A 27 -1.71 -12.01 -8.61
N VAL A 28 -1.36 -11.95 -7.32
CA VAL A 28 -1.02 -10.74 -6.60
C VAL A 28 0.46 -10.81 -6.20
N LEU A 29 1.25 -9.82 -6.61
CA LEU A 29 2.63 -9.66 -6.17
C LEU A 29 2.62 -9.03 -4.77
N CYS A 30 3.40 -9.55 -3.85
CA CYS A 30 3.39 -9.10 -2.47
C CYS A 30 4.79 -9.23 -1.82
N PRO A 31 5.03 -8.53 -0.70
CA PRO A 31 6.25 -8.71 0.09
C PRO A 31 6.46 -10.16 0.52
N PRO A 32 7.71 -10.62 0.69
CA PRO A 32 8.00 -11.99 1.11
C PRO A 32 7.31 -12.41 2.40
N ALA A 33 7.19 -11.50 3.38
CA ALA A 33 6.49 -11.75 4.64
C ALA A 33 4.99 -12.05 4.41
N THR A 34 4.33 -11.28 3.53
CA THR A 34 2.94 -11.50 3.12
C THR A 34 2.79 -12.86 2.41
N ALA A 35 3.68 -13.17 1.48
CA ALA A 35 3.66 -14.46 0.78
C ALA A 35 3.86 -15.65 1.73
N ALA A 36 4.77 -15.51 2.71
CA ALA A 36 5.03 -16.53 3.72
C ALA A 36 3.87 -16.76 4.69
N SER A 37 3.00 -15.77 4.91
CA SER A 37 1.80 -15.92 5.74
C SER A 37 0.68 -16.67 5.04
N ALA A 38 0.70 -16.74 3.69
CA ALA A 38 -0.33 -17.42 2.92
C ALA A 38 -0.37 -18.93 3.20
N ARG A 39 -1.57 -19.48 3.28
CA ARG A 39 -1.82 -20.93 3.48
C ARG A 39 -2.76 -21.41 2.38
N ILE A 40 -2.31 -22.43 1.65
CA ILE A 40 -3.12 -23.03 0.57
C ILE A 40 -4.47 -23.49 1.14
N ASN A 41 -5.53 -23.26 0.39
CA ASN A 41 -6.93 -23.53 0.73
C ASN A 41 -7.48 -22.74 1.92
N GLN A 42 -6.80 -21.67 2.36
CA GLN A 42 -7.34 -20.73 3.34
C GLN A 42 -7.67 -19.39 2.68
N ASP A 43 -8.65 -18.70 3.25
CA ASP A 43 -9.04 -17.38 2.77
C ASP A 43 -8.00 -16.34 3.17
N MET A 44 -7.72 -15.42 2.25
CA MET A 44 -6.82 -14.30 2.43
C MET A 44 -7.41 -13.05 1.81
N SER A 45 -7.26 -11.94 2.50
CA SER A 45 -7.62 -10.61 1.99
C SER A 45 -6.39 -9.71 1.98
N LEU A 46 -6.18 -9.01 0.88
CA LEU A 46 -5.06 -8.09 0.71
C LEU A 46 -5.57 -6.72 0.28
N HIS A 47 -4.98 -5.67 0.84
CA HIS A 47 -5.09 -4.32 0.30
C HIS A 47 -4.24 -4.22 -0.95
N THR A 48 -4.81 -3.73 -2.05
CA THR A 48 -4.17 -3.85 -3.36
C THR A 48 -3.97 -2.52 -4.06
N SER A 49 -2.94 -2.47 -4.89
CA SER A 49 -2.68 -1.39 -5.83
C SER A 49 -2.51 -1.98 -7.23
N LEU A 50 -3.33 -1.54 -8.18
CA LEU A 50 -3.28 -1.98 -9.58
C LEU A 50 -2.39 -1.04 -10.37
N VAL A 51 -1.30 -1.58 -10.90
CA VAL A 51 -0.41 -0.87 -11.83
C VAL A 51 -0.76 -1.28 -13.26
N VAL A 52 -1.19 -0.30 -14.04
CA VAL A 52 -1.56 -0.45 -15.46
C VAL A 52 -0.44 0.10 -16.34
N ARG A 53 0.04 -0.69 -17.30
CA ARG A 53 0.99 -0.30 -18.34
C ARG A 53 0.47 -0.77 -19.69
N GLU A 54 1.05 -0.29 -20.78
CA GLU A 54 0.61 -0.65 -22.13
C GLU A 54 0.56 -2.16 -22.35
N GLU A 55 1.53 -2.90 -21.82
CA GLU A 55 1.67 -4.34 -22.04
C GLU A 55 1.34 -5.21 -20.82
N SER A 56 0.94 -4.62 -19.68
CA SER A 56 0.75 -5.39 -18.45
C SER A 56 -0.23 -4.75 -17.46
N LEU A 57 -0.99 -5.62 -16.81
CA LEU A 57 -1.76 -5.32 -15.61
C LEU A 57 -1.12 -6.07 -14.46
N THR A 58 -0.63 -5.35 -13.46
CA THR A 58 0.04 -5.97 -12.31
C THR A 58 -0.65 -5.54 -11.03
N LEU A 59 -1.13 -6.51 -10.24
CA LEU A 59 -1.73 -6.27 -8.95
C LEU A 59 -0.67 -6.50 -7.86
N TYR A 60 -0.43 -5.47 -7.06
CA TYR A 60 0.41 -5.55 -5.85
C TYR A 60 -0.51 -5.63 -4.63
N GLY A 61 -0.14 -6.43 -3.63
CA GLY A 61 -0.97 -6.66 -2.45
C GLY A 61 -0.18 -6.65 -1.15
N PHE A 62 -0.82 -6.15 -0.12
CA PHE A 62 -0.27 -5.93 1.21
C PHE A 62 -1.28 -6.37 2.26
N VAL A 63 -0.82 -6.85 3.40
CA VAL A 63 -1.71 -7.21 4.53
C VAL A 63 -2.33 -5.96 5.12
N GLU A 64 -1.52 -4.91 5.31
CA GLU A 64 -1.95 -3.67 5.91
C GLU A 64 -2.26 -2.59 4.84
N ALA A 65 -3.27 -1.77 5.12
CA ALA A 65 -3.64 -0.66 4.26
C ALA A 65 -2.53 0.40 4.19
N ASP A 66 -1.85 0.63 5.32
CA ASP A 66 -0.77 1.61 5.42
C ASP A 66 0.42 1.21 4.54
N ASP A 67 0.73 -0.09 4.41
CA ASP A 67 1.78 -0.58 3.51
C ASP A 67 1.43 -0.37 2.03
N ARG A 68 0.14 -0.57 1.66
CA ARG A 68 -0.35 -0.24 0.33
C ARG A 68 -0.22 1.26 0.05
N ASP A 69 -0.60 2.11 1.01
CA ASP A 69 -0.53 3.57 0.88
C ASP A 69 0.94 4.03 0.79
N ALA A 70 1.84 3.42 1.56
CA ALA A 70 3.28 3.65 1.47
C ALA A 70 3.84 3.24 0.09
N PHE A 71 3.44 2.07 -0.43
CA PHE A 71 3.80 1.63 -1.78
C PHE A 71 3.37 2.64 -2.85
N GLU A 72 2.18 3.21 -2.74
CA GLU A 72 1.70 4.23 -3.68
C GLU A 72 2.46 5.56 -3.50
N LEU A 73 2.71 5.96 -2.24
CA LEU A 73 3.41 7.20 -1.93
C LEU A 73 4.83 7.22 -2.50
N VAL A 74 5.63 6.15 -2.30
CA VAL A 74 7.02 6.13 -2.77
C VAL A 74 7.12 6.24 -4.29
N GLN A 75 6.10 5.79 -5.03
CA GLN A 75 6.05 5.92 -6.48
C GLN A 75 5.84 7.37 -6.96
N THR A 76 5.49 8.28 -6.06
CA THR A 76 5.42 9.72 -6.39
C THR A 76 6.80 10.38 -6.40
N ALA A 77 7.84 9.69 -5.91
CA ALA A 77 9.21 10.18 -5.98
C ALA A 77 9.84 9.87 -7.36
N SER A 78 10.61 10.81 -7.87
CA SER A 78 11.24 10.71 -9.18
C SER A 78 12.21 9.52 -9.24
N GLY A 79 12.01 8.65 -10.23
CA GLY A 79 12.84 7.46 -10.44
C GLY A 79 12.41 6.24 -9.63
N VAL A 80 11.33 6.33 -8.86
CA VAL A 80 10.76 5.20 -8.12
C VAL A 80 9.59 4.63 -8.89
N GLY A 81 9.82 3.53 -9.57
CA GLY A 81 8.77 2.75 -10.23
C GLY A 81 8.22 1.64 -9.33
N PRO A 82 7.16 0.92 -9.77
CA PRO A 82 6.52 -0.12 -8.97
C PRO A 82 7.47 -1.23 -8.52
N LYS A 83 8.47 -1.60 -9.33
CA LYS A 83 9.46 -2.62 -8.96
C LYS A 83 10.34 -2.18 -7.79
N LEU A 84 10.79 -0.91 -7.81
CA LEU A 84 11.59 -0.37 -6.71
C LEU A 84 10.72 -0.14 -5.47
N ALA A 85 9.49 0.35 -5.64
CA ALA A 85 8.52 0.47 -4.55
C ALA A 85 8.26 -0.89 -3.87
N ALA A 86 8.07 -1.96 -4.64
CA ALA A 86 7.94 -3.32 -4.09
C ALA A 86 9.19 -3.79 -3.35
N ALA A 87 10.39 -3.44 -3.83
CA ALA A 87 11.64 -3.75 -3.14
C ALA A 87 11.75 -2.97 -1.80
N ILE A 88 11.31 -1.71 -1.76
CA ILE A 88 11.23 -0.92 -0.52
C ILE A 88 10.31 -1.62 0.48
N MET A 89 9.08 -1.94 0.10
CA MET A 89 8.10 -2.60 0.96
C MET A 89 8.45 -4.05 1.32
N SER A 90 9.45 -4.63 0.67
CA SER A 90 9.99 -5.95 1.05
C SER A 90 11.03 -5.87 2.17
N VAL A 91 11.59 -4.69 2.43
CA VAL A 91 12.65 -4.43 3.43
C VAL A 91 12.11 -3.60 4.59
N LEU A 92 11.22 -2.65 4.32
CA LEU A 92 10.65 -1.69 5.26
C LEU A 92 9.12 -1.78 5.21
N ASP A 93 8.48 -1.75 6.37
CA ASP A 93 7.05 -1.48 6.47
C ASP A 93 6.76 0.04 6.40
N ALA A 94 5.48 0.41 6.36
CA ALA A 94 5.05 1.81 6.26
C ALA A 94 5.59 2.67 7.41
N ALA A 95 5.61 2.15 8.63
CA ALA A 95 6.08 2.87 9.82
C ALA A 95 7.60 3.09 9.78
N GLN A 96 8.36 2.05 9.43
CA GLN A 96 9.81 2.14 9.28
C GLN A 96 10.21 3.10 8.16
N LEU A 97 9.48 3.07 7.04
CA LEU A 97 9.68 4.00 5.93
C LEU A 97 9.41 5.44 6.36
N ALA A 98 8.30 5.68 7.04
CA ALA A 98 7.92 7.00 7.54
C ALA A 98 8.96 7.55 8.51
N THR A 99 9.45 6.73 9.43
CA THR A 99 10.52 7.08 10.38
C THR A 99 11.81 7.43 9.64
N ALA A 100 12.26 6.57 8.71
CA ALA A 100 13.48 6.79 7.95
C ALA A 100 13.46 8.10 7.15
N ILE A 101 12.31 8.46 6.58
CA ILE A 101 12.14 9.71 5.83
C ILE A 101 12.11 10.91 6.79
N THR A 102 11.39 10.81 7.91
CA THR A 102 11.25 11.91 8.88
C THR A 102 12.58 12.22 9.58
N GLU A 103 13.34 11.19 9.92
CA GLU A 103 14.65 11.30 10.59
C GLU A 103 15.82 11.51 9.61
N GLU A 104 15.53 11.56 8.30
CA GLU A 104 16.52 11.70 7.23
C GLU A 104 17.58 10.57 7.25
N ASP A 105 17.15 9.35 7.63
CA ASP A 105 18.02 8.17 7.69
C ASP A 105 18.22 7.55 6.31
N ASP A 106 19.20 8.09 5.57
CA ASP A 106 19.62 7.57 4.28
C ASP A 106 20.22 6.16 4.37
N ALA A 107 20.82 5.80 5.51
CA ALA A 107 21.42 4.49 5.70
C ALA A 107 20.37 3.37 5.69
N THR A 108 19.25 3.57 6.36
CA THR A 108 18.12 2.62 6.35
C THR A 108 17.54 2.46 4.93
N LEU A 109 17.37 3.56 4.19
CA LEU A 109 16.90 3.49 2.81
C LEU A 109 17.91 2.80 1.88
N CYS A 110 19.20 2.96 2.09
CA CYS A 110 20.24 2.29 1.32
C CYS A 110 20.32 0.77 1.55
N ARG A 111 19.63 0.21 2.55
CA ARG A 111 19.50 -1.24 2.72
C ARG A 111 18.63 -1.87 1.64
N VAL A 112 17.81 -1.08 0.96
CA VAL A 112 16.96 -1.54 -0.13
C VAL A 112 17.79 -1.72 -1.39
N PRO A 113 17.77 -2.92 -2.00
CA PRO A 113 18.45 -3.14 -3.27
C PRO A 113 17.95 -2.19 -4.36
N GLY A 114 18.88 -1.47 -4.99
CA GLY A 114 18.57 -0.47 -6.02
C GLY A 114 18.48 0.97 -5.51
N ILE A 115 18.63 1.22 -4.21
CA ILE A 115 18.72 2.56 -3.64
C ILE A 115 20.16 2.83 -3.17
N GLY A 116 20.82 3.79 -3.82
CA GLY A 116 22.10 4.32 -3.37
C GLY A 116 21.91 5.66 -2.63
N ARG A 117 22.98 6.18 -2.01
CA ARG A 117 22.94 7.42 -1.21
C ARG A 117 22.27 8.60 -1.90
N LYS A 118 22.58 8.83 -3.19
CA LYS A 118 21.95 9.92 -3.96
C LYS A 118 20.45 9.71 -4.14
N GLY A 119 20.03 8.44 -4.36
CA GLY A 119 18.63 8.09 -4.49
C GLY A 119 17.87 8.23 -3.16
N ALA A 120 18.48 7.79 -2.06
CA ALA A 120 17.94 7.94 -0.71
C ALA A 120 17.72 9.41 -0.33
N ALA A 121 18.77 10.25 -0.47
CA ALA A 121 18.68 11.68 -0.18
C ALA A 121 17.60 12.39 -1.03
N LYS A 122 17.51 12.05 -2.31
CA LYS A 122 16.47 12.60 -3.20
C LYS A 122 15.07 12.16 -2.78
N MET A 123 14.90 10.87 -2.43
CA MET A 123 13.61 10.33 -1.98
C MET A 123 13.17 11.00 -0.68
N ILE A 124 14.07 11.18 0.29
CA ILE A 124 13.81 11.92 1.54
C ILE A 124 13.28 13.30 1.23
N LEU A 125 14.00 14.07 0.39
CA LEU A 125 13.61 15.43 0.04
C LEU A 125 12.22 15.50 -0.62
N GLU A 126 11.90 14.59 -1.53
CA GLU A 126 10.64 14.59 -2.28
C GLU A 126 9.44 14.06 -1.47
N LEU A 127 9.69 13.22 -0.47
CA LEU A 127 8.62 12.58 0.31
C LEU A 127 8.41 13.16 1.70
N LYS A 128 9.34 13.96 2.24
CA LYS A 128 9.30 14.48 3.60
C LYS A 128 7.96 15.15 3.95
N ASP A 129 7.46 16.01 3.06
CA ASP A 129 6.19 16.71 3.30
C ASP A 129 4.95 15.81 3.13
N LYS A 130 5.11 14.70 2.39
CA LYS A 130 4.02 13.78 2.07
C LYS A 130 3.85 12.66 3.11
N VAL A 131 4.93 12.32 3.80
CA VAL A 131 4.96 11.21 4.78
C VAL A 131 4.07 11.48 5.99
N ALA A 132 3.80 12.74 6.32
CA ALA A 132 2.84 13.09 7.37
C ALA A 132 1.44 12.49 7.13
N ALA A 133 1.08 12.20 5.88
CA ALA A 133 -0.16 11.53 5.51
C ALA A 133 -0.14 10.00 5.78
N LEU A 134 1.05 9.41 5.93
CA LEU A 134 1.27 8.01 6.34
C LEU A 134 1.38 7.83 7.86
N ALA A 135 1.29 8.93 8.65
CA ALA A 135 1.22 8.78 10.09
C ALA A 135 0.15 7.73 10.42
N PRO A 136 0.48 6.70 11.25
CA PRO A 136 -0.43 5.58 11.49
C PRO A 136 -1.78 6.17 11.85
N ARG A 137 -2.78 5.93 11.02
CA ARG A 137 -4.17 6.13 11.40
C ARG A 137 -4.35 5.15 12.53
N GLY A 138 -4.14 5.67 13.76
CA GLY A 138 -4.04 4.89 14.97
C GLY A 138 -5.02 3.75 14.92
N ALA A 139 -4.57 2.55 15.29
CA ALA A 139 -5.31 1.31 15.24
C ALA A 139 -6.79 1.58 15.44
N SER A 140 -7.49 1.81 14.35
CA SER A 140 -8.93 2.00 14.37
C SER A 140 -9.46 0.65 14.69
N ALA A 141 -9.70 0.49 15.99
CA ALA A 141 -10.37 -0.64 16.56
C ALA A 141 -11.38 -1.20 15.57
N SER A 142 -11.17 -2.44 15.17
CA SER A 142 -12.25 -3.32 14.77
C SER A 142 -13.30 -3.21 15.87
N GLY A 143 -14.35 -2.39 15.63
CA GLY A 143 -15.38 -2.17 16.63
C GLY A 143 -15.88 -0.73 16.76
N ALA A 144 -15.68 0.16 15.78
CA ALA A 144 -16.46 1.39 15.75
C ALA A 144 -17.88 1.04 15.32
N THR A 145 -18.77 0.85 16.30
CA THR A 145 -20.19 1.13 16.12
C THR A 145 -20.27 2.46 15.36
N HIS A 146 -20.76 2.42 14.13
CA HIS A 146 -21.22 3.60 13.43
C HIS A 146 -22.23 4.32 14.31
N VAL A 147 -21.77 5.30 15.09
CA VAL A 147 -22.66 6.38 15.50
C VAL A 147 -22.93 7.12 14.19
N ALA A 148 -24.10 6.85 13.63
CA ALA A 148 -24.53 7.45 12.38
C ALA A 148 -24.45 8.97 12.56
N ALA A 149 -23.44 9.59 11.94
CA ALA A 149 -23.47 11.03 11.74
C ALA A 149 -24.81 11.36 11.06
N PRO A 150 -25.51 12.42 11.47
CA PRO A 150 -26.80 12.75 10.90
C PRO A 150 -26.64 12.79 9.37
N TRP A 151 -27.45 12.02 8.65
CA TRP A 151 -27.37 11.89 7.18
C TRP A 151 -27.29 13.25 6.45
N ARG A 152 -27.77 14.31 7.10
CA ARG A 152 -27.71 15.69 6.60
C ARG A 152 -26.28 16.21 6.46
N GLU A 153 -25.39 15.92 7.41
CA GLU A 153 -23.98 16.33 7.35
C GLU A 153 -23.25 15.57 6.26
N GLN A 154 -23.50 14.27 6.11
CA GLN A 154 -22.93 13.45 5.04
C GLN A 154 -23.37 13.93 3.65
N VAL A 155 -24.63 14.33 3.51
CA VAL A 155 -25.15 14.88 2.24
C VAL A 155 -24.53 16.25 1.97
N ALA A 156 -24.41 17.12 2.99
CA ALA A 156 -23.79 18.44 2.83
C ALA A 156 -22.31 18.32 2.41
N GLU A 157 -21.54 17.45 3.05
CA GLU A 157 -20.14 17.18 2.65
C GLU A 157 -20.05 16.63 1.21
N GLY A 158 -20.95 15.73 0.85
CA GLY A 158 -21.01 15.19 -0.52
C GLY A 158 -21.32 16.30 -1.55
N LEU A 159 -22.21 17.21 -1.27
CA LEU A 159 -22.57 18.33 -2.15
C LEU A 159 -21.41 19.35 -2.26
N VAL A 160 -20.75 19.67 -1.15
CA VAL A 160 -19.57 20.55 -1.17
C VAL A 160 -18.43 19.91 -1.96
N GLY A 161 -18.21 18.60 -1.82
CA GLY A 161 -17.23 17.84 -2.62
C GLY A 161 -17.52 17.83 -4.13
N LEU A 162 -18.79 18.05 -4.52
CA LEU A 162 -19.22 18.20 -5.90
C LEU A 162 -19.21 19.67 -6.40
N GLY A 163 -18.73 20.61 -5.56
CA GLY A 163 -18.59 22.01 -5.93
C GLY A 163 -19.84 22.86 -5.68
N TRP A 164 -20.80 22.38 -4.87
CA TRP A 164 -21.95 23.17 -4.46
C TRP A 164 -21.61 23.96 -3.19
N SER A 165 -22.00 25.23 -3.13
CA SER A 165 -21.89 26.01 -1.89
C SER A 165 -23.04 25.67 -0.95
N ALA A 166 -22.74 25.55 0.34
CA ALA A 166 -23.73 25.34 1.39
C ALA A 166 -24.57 26.60 1.60
#